data_dfe7d0eea9e8bfee69b8fa328915a457
#
_entry.id   dfe7d0eea9e8bfee69b8fa328915a457
#
_cell.length_a   1.000
_cell.length_b   1.000
_cell.length_c   1.000
_cell.angle_alpha   90.00
_cell.angle_beta   90.00
_cell.angle_gamma   90.00
#
_symmetry.space_group_name_H-M   'P 1'
#
loop_
_entity.id
_entity.type
_entity.pdbx_description
1 polymer ?
#
loop_
_entity_poly.entity_id
_entity_poly.type
_entity_poly.pdbx_seq_one_letter_code
_entity_poly.pdbx_strand_id
1 'polypeptide(L)'
;IDIVSNKTEIPVFKDFKSFLESNIKVDFCVIGVASAGGLLPNDMREDVILSLKNKISIVNGLHSILSEDNDLKKICLKYNSNIYDIRKSKPREKLSFWSGKIYEVSSKKIVVLGTDCGLGKRTTAKMIVEELERNNIKSDMIYTGQTGWMQGWDFGFIFDSTLNDLSLI
;
A
#
# COMPACT_ATOMS: atom_id res chain seq x y z
N ILE A 1 5.33 -14.67 12.33
CA ILE A 1 4.83 -14.02 13.54
C ILE A 1 3.46 -13.49 13.17
N ASP A 2 2.43 -14.22 13.58
CA ASP A 2 1.05 -13.81 13.36
C ASP A 2 0.74 -12.62 14.25
N ILE A 3 0.80 -11.44 13.67
CA ILE A 3 0.33 -10.20 14.32
C ILE A 3 -1.21 -10.08 14.17
N VAL A 4 -1.84 -11.05 13.57
CA VAL A 4 -3.31 -11.19 13.59
C VAL A 4 -3.67 -11.86 14.91
N SER A 5 -3.49 -11.12 16.00
CA SER A 5 -4.01 -11.54 17.28
C SER A 5 -5.51 -11.30 17.28
N ASN A 6 -6.21 -12.37 17.53
CA ASN A 6 -7.55 -12.48 18.07
C ASN A 6 -8.75 -12.33 17.13
N LYS A 7 -9.26 -13.52 16.76
CA LYS A 7 -10.71 -13.84 16.70
C LYS A 7 -11.58 -13.27 15.59
N THR A 8 -11.03 -12.84 14.48
CA THR A 8 -11.82 -12.90 13.25
C THR A 8 -11.30 -14.07 12.43
N GLU A 9 -12.08 -15.11 12.30
CA GLU A 9 -11.83 -16.17 11.33
C GLU A 9 -11.96 -15.55 9.95
N ILE A 10 -10.86 -14.97 9.47
CA ILE A 10 -10.81 -14.44 8.10
C ILE A 10 -10.77 -15.66 7.19
N PRO A 11 -11.77 -15.85 6.32
CA PRO A 11 -11.80 -17.01 5.45
C PRO A 11 -10.61 -16.96 4.47
N VAL A 12 -9.96 -18.11 4.29
CA VAL A 12 -8.87 -18.28 3.33
C VAL A 12 -9.37 -19.16 2.19
N PHE A 13 -9.22 -18.70 0.96
CA PHE A 13 -9.64 -19.41 -0.24
C PHE A 13 -8.42 -19.94 -0.99
N LYS A 14 -8.59 -21.06 -1.67
CA LYS A 14 -7.55 -21.70 -2.47
C LYS A 14 -7.14 -20.83 -3.67
N ASP A 15 -8.12 -20.18 -4.28
CA ASP A 15 -7.96 -19.34 -5.45
C ASP A 15 -9.09 -18.30 -5.51
N PHE A 16 -8.96 -17.36 -6.44
CA PHE A 16 -9.92 -16.27 -6.58
C PHE A 16 -11.32 -16.75 -7.04
N LYS A 17 -11.40 -17.84 -7.78
CA LYS A 17 -12.68 -18.42 -8.22
C LYS A 17 -13.47 -18.94 -7.03
N SER A 18 -12.82 -19.72 -6.16
CA SER A 18 -13.42 -20.21 -4.91
C SER A 18 -13.91 -19.06 -4.00
N PHE A 19 -13.18 -17.96 -3.98
CA PHE A 19 -13.64 -16.74 -3.29
C PHE A 19 -14.94 -16.20 -3.93
N LEU A 20 -15.02 -16.07 -5.25
CA LEU A 20 -16.23 -15.58 -5.94
C LEU A 20 -17.45 -16.48 -5.68
N GLU A 21 -17.26 -17.80 -5.59
CA GLU A 21 -18.31 -18.78 -5.28
C GLU A 21 -18.84 -18.66 -3.83
N SER A 22 -18.08 -18.07 -2.93
CA SER A 22 -18.48 -17.90 -1.53
C SER A 22 -19.57 -16.85 -1.30
N ASN A 23 -19.88 -16.04 -2.32
CA ASN A 23 -20.83 -14.91 -2.24
C ASN A 23 -20.44 -13.82 -1.21
N ILE A 24 -19.21 -13.81 -0.72
CA ILE A 24 -18.70 -12.73 0.13
C ILE A 24 -18.52 -11.49 -0.73
N LYS A 25 -19.15 -10.40 -0.33
CA LYS A 25 -19.04 -9.11 -1.01
C LYS A 25 -17.82 -8.35 -0.52
N VAL A 26 -17.00 -7.89 -1.43
CA VAL A 26 -15.86 -7.00 -1.18
C VAL A 26 -15.83 -5.90 -2.24
N ASP A 27 -15.33 -4.73 -1.87
CA ASP A 27 -15.19 -3.58 -2.78
C ASP A 27 -13.79 -3.53 -3.40
N PHE A 28 -12.79 -4.09 -2.70
CA PHE A 28 -11.39 -4.00 -3.10
C PHE A 28 -10.69 -5.35 -2.99
N CYS A 29 -9.83 -5.60 -3.97
CA CYS A 29 -8.83 -6.67 -3.95
C CYS A 29 -7.44 -6.03 -3.84
N VAL A 30 -6.71 -6.34 -2.78
CA VAL A 30 -5.36 -5.82 -2.53
C VAL A 30 -4.32 -6.82 -3.02
N ILE A 31 -3.42 -6.40 -3.90
CA ILE A 31 -2.29 -7.21 -4.33
C ILE A 31 -1.22 -7.15 -3.23
N GLY A 32 -1.16 -8.21 -2.42
CA GLY A 32 -0.30 -8.31 -1.23
C GLY A 32 0.96 -9.15 -1.41
N VAL A 33 1.30 -9.54 -2.66
CA VAL A 33 2.48 -10.37 -2.94
C VAL A 33 3.75 -9.53 -3.08
N ALA A 34 4.87 -10.10 -2.67
CA ALA A 34 6.20 -9.57 -2.92
C ALA A 34 6.84 -10.41 -4.05
N SER A 35 6.59 -10.02 -5.29
CA SER A 35 7.14 -10.70 -6.47
C SER A 35 8.54 -10.21 -6.80
N ALA A 36 9.30 -11.03 -7.54
CA ALA A 36 10.61 -10.63 -8.05
C ALA A 36 10.51 -9.38 -8.93
N GLY A 37 11.33 -8.37 -8.63
CA GLY A 37 11.31 -7.07 -9.32
C GLY A 37 10.03 -6.26 -9.10
N GLY A 38 9.12 -6.69 -8.21
CA GLY A 38 7.87 -6.00 -7.94
C GLY A 38 6.90 -5.99 -9.13
N LEU A 39 7.05 -6.94 -10.06
CA LEU A 39 6.18 -7.05 -11.25
C LEU A 39 4.96 -7.92 -10.95
N LEU A 40 3.85 -7.66 -11.65
CA LEU A 40 2.68 -8.51 -11.57
C LEU A 40 3.00 -9.90 -12.16
N PRO A 41 2.90 -10.99 -11.38
CA PRO A 41 3.06 -12.33 -11.91
C PRO A 41 2.00 -12.63 -12.98
N ASN A 42 2.40 -13.38 -14.02
CA ASN A 42 1.49 -13.67 -15.15
C ASN A 42 0.24 -14.47 -14.76
N ASP A 43 0.38 -15.38 -13.81
CA ASP A 43 -0.70 -16.19 -13.26
C ASP A 43 -1.72 -15.35 -12.47
N MET A 44 -1.29 -14.26 -11.85
CA MET A 44 -2.19 -13.34 -11.14
C MET A 44 -2.92 -12.34 -12.04
N ARG A 45 -2.50 -12.21 -13.31
CA ARG A 45 -3.16 -11.27 -14.24
C ARG A 45 -4.62 -11.65 -14.47
N GLU A 46 -4.92 -12.95 -14.55
CA GLU A 46 -6.29 -13.44 -14.71
C GLU A 46 -7.16 -13.08 -13.50
N ASP A 47 -6.64 -13.19 -12.28
CA ASP A 47 -7.35 -12.84 -11.06
C ASP A 47 -7.64 -11.32 -11.00
N VAL A 48 -6.70 -10.49 -11.43
CA VAL A 48 -6.91 -9.04 -11.58
C VAL A 48 -8.06 -8.75 -12.55
N ILE A 49 -8.08 -9.40 -13.72
CA ILE A 49 -9.13 -9.25 -14.71
C ILE A 49 -10.48 -9.73 -14.15
N LEU A 50 -10.51 -10.86 -13.46
CA LEU A 50 -11.72 -11.39 -12.85
C LEU A 50 -12.26 -10.45 -11.77
N SER A 51 -11.39 -9.89 -10.92
CA SER A 51 -11.75 -8.90 -9.91
C SER A 51 -12.46 -7.71 -10.56
N LEU A 52 -11.83 -7.09 -11.55
CA LEU A 52 -12.37 -5.92 -12.25
C LEU A 52 -13.71 -6.21 -12.93
N LYS A 53 -13.87 -7.38 -13.56
CA LYS A 53 -15.13 -7.81 -14.19
C LYS A 53 -16.26 -8.01 -13.17
N ASN A 54 -15.93 -8.35 -11.93
CA ASN A 54 -16.89 -8.49 -10.83
C ASN A 54 -17.09 -7.18 -10.05
N LYS A 55 -16.64 -6.02 -10.58
CA LYS A 55 -16.72 -4.68 -9.97
C LYS A 55 -15.92 -4.56 -8.67
N ILE A 56 -14.94 -5.41 -8.47
CA ILE A 56 -14.01 -5.35 -7.35
C ILE A 56 -12.80 -4.54 -7.82
N SER A 57 -12.58 -3.38 -7.21
CA SER A 57 -11.48 -2.48 -7.54
C SER A 57 -10.14 -3.04 -7.05
N ILE A 58 -9.05 -2.76 -7.76
CA ILE A 58 -7.71 -3.24 -7.42
C ILE A 58 -6.94 -2.17 -6.66
N VAL A 59 -6.30 -2.56 -5.56
CA VAL A 59 -5.28 -1.77 -4.87
C VAL A 59 -3.93 -2.45 -5.13
N ASN A 60 -3.07 -1.78 -5.88
CA ASN A 60 -1.81 -2.33 -6.35
C ASN A 60 -0.61 -1.67 -5.67
N GLY A 61 0.17 -2.46 -4.95
CA GLY A 61 1.42 -2.04 -4.31
C GLY A 61 2.68 -2.50 -5.04
N LEU A 62 2.57 -3.09 -6.23
CA LEU A 62 3.71 -3.51 -7.05
C LEU A 62 4.36 -2.32 -7.78
N HIS A 63 5.52 -2.54 -8.39
CA HIS A 63 6.16 -1.56 -9.27
C HIS A 63 5.49 -1.47 -10.65
N SER A 64 4.80 -2.52 -11.09
CA SER A 64 3.98 -2.48 -12.30
C SER A 64 2.83 -1.49 -12.12
N ILE A 65 2.73 -0.49 -12.98
CA ILE A 65 1.63 0.49 -12.97
C ILE A 65 0.48 -0.08 -13.79
N LEU A 66 -0.45 -0.75 -13.12
CA LEU A 66 -1.55 -1.47 -13.77
C LEU A 66 -2.58 -0.53 -14.37
N SER A 67 -2.76 0.67 -13.79
CA SER A 67 -3.66 1.69 -14.35
C SER A 67 -3.21 2.25 -15.70
N GLU A 68 -2.01 1.94 -16.18
CA GLU A 68 -1.49 2.34 -17.48
C GLU A 68 -1.66 1.27 -18.56
N ASP A 69 -1.99 0.05 -18.16
CA ASP A 69 -2.30 -1.05 -19.07
C ASP A 69 -3.61 -0.79 -19.84
N ASN A 70 -3.52 -0.74 -21.17
CA ASN A 70 -4.66 -0.38 -22.02
C ASN A 70 -5.81 -1.37 -21.96
N ASP A 71 -5.54 -2.65 -21.74
CA ASP A 71 -6.58 -3.67 -21.69
C ASP A 71 -7.29 -3.62 -20.33
N LEU A 72 -6.55 -3.43 -19.24
CA LEU A 72 -7.14 -3.24 -17.92
C LEU A 72 -7.97 -1.94 -17.86
N LYS A 73 -7.52 -0.85 -18.50
CA LYS A 73 -8.31 0.39 -18.63
C LYS A 73 -9.67 0.15 -19.31
N LYS A 74 -9.70 -0.60 -20.41
CA LYS A 74 -10.95 -0.94 -21.09
C LYS A 74 -11.89 -1.74 -20.19
N ILE A 75 -11.34 -2.67 -19.41
CA ILE A 75 -12.12 -3.47 -18.45
C ILE A 75 -12.67 -2.59 -17.35
N CYS A 76 -11.87 -1.72 -16.77
CA CYS A 76 -12.30 -0.78 -15.73
C CYS A 76 -13.48 0.07 -16.19
N LEU A 77 -13.38 0.66 -17.40
CA LEU A 77 -14.46 1.46 -17.97
C LEU A 77 -15.73 0.64 -18.21
N LYS A 78 -15.59 -0.59 -18.75
CA LYS A 78 -16.72 -1.45 -19.06
C LYS A 78 -17.50 -1.92 -17.85
N TYR A 79 -16.80 -2.23 -16.75
CA TYR A 79 -17.39 -2.84 -15.55
C TYR A 79 -17.55 -1.88 -14.38
N ASN A 80 -17.19 -0.60 -14.57
CA ASN A 80 -17.22 0.44 -13.51
C ASN A 80 -16.41 0.04 -12.28
N SER A 81 -15.18 -0.37 -12.50
CA SER A 81 -14.18 -0.72 -11.49
C SER A 81 -12.94 0.16 -11.64
N ASN A 82 -12.07 0.21 -10.63
CA ASN A 82 -10.91 1.08 -10.62
C ASN A 82 -9.62 0.32 -10.26
N ILE A 83 -8.48 0.88 -10.65
CA ILE A 83 -7.16 0.43 -10.23
C ILE A 83 -6.46 1.60 -9.51
N TYR A 84 -6.04 1.35 -8.29
CA TYR A 84 -5.32 2.29 -7.44
C TYR A 84 -3.86 1.81 -7.32
N ASP A 85 -2.98 2.39 -8.13
CA ASP A 85 -1.54 2.13 -8.07
C ASP A 85 -0.91 3.03 -7.00
N ILE A 86 -0.59 2.46 -5.85
CA ILE A 86 -0.05 3.21 -4.71
C ILE A 86 1.33 3.80 -5.01
N ARG A 87 2.12 3.12 -5.85
CA ARG A 87 3.45 3.56 -6.27
C ARG A 87 3.46 4.50 -7.47
N LYS A 88 2.29 4.81 -8.03
CA LYS A 88 2.20 5.76 -9.14
C LYS A 88 2.62 7.14 -8.67
N SER A 89 3.56 7.73 -9.38
CA SER A 89 4.06 9.08 -9.09
C SER A 89 2.94 10.11 -9.11
N LYS A 90 3.03 11.09 -8.24
CA LYS A 90 2.18 12.28 -8.35
C LYS A 90 2.45 12.99 -9.68
N PRO A 91 1.45 13.61 -10.29
CA PRO A 91 1.68 14.52 -11.41
C PRO A 91 2.67 15.60 -11.03
N ARG A 92 3.55 15.99 -11.97
CA ARG A 92 4.65 16.94 -11.71
C ARG A 92 4.18 18.26 -11.12
N GLU A 93 3.00 18.71 -11.52
CA GLU A 93 2.36 19.93 -11.04
C GLU A 93 1.92 19.87 -9.56
N LYS A 94 1.83 18.66 -9.02
CA LYS A 94 1.45 18.40 -7.62
C LYS A 94 2.65 18.11 -6.72
N LEU A 95 3.86 18.19 -7.25
CA LEU A 95 5.07 18.05 -6.45
C LEU A 95 5.44 19.38 -5.80
N SER A 96 5.96 19.31 -4.58
CA SER A 96 6.39 20.47 -3.81
C SER A 96 7.91 20.51 -3.73
N PHE A 97 8.49 21.69 -3.97
CA PHE A 97 9.90 21.91 -3.71
C PHE A 97 10.21 21.95 -2.22
N TRP A 98 11.46 21.73 -1.90
CA TRP A 98 11.97 21.86 -0.55
C TRP A 98 11.62 23.25 0.04
N SER A 99 10.99 23.24 1.21
CA SER A 99 10.53 24.47 1.88
C SER A 99 11.23 24.73 3.22
N GLY A 100 12.08 23.83 3.68
CA GLY A 100 12.75 23.96 4.96
C GLY A 100 11.86 23.74 6.20
N LYS A 101 10.58 23.48 6.04
CA LYS A 101 9.61 23.32 7.15
C LYS A 101 10.02 22.30 8.21
N ILE A 102 10.89 21.34 7.87
CA ILE A 102 11.41 20.38 8.84
C ILE A 102 12.17 21.05 10.00
N TYR A 103 12.75 22.22 9.77
CA TYR A 103 13.45 22.98 10.81
C TYR A 103 12.50 23.66 11.80
N GLU A 104 11.22 23.79 11.45
CA GLU A 104 10.18 24.36 12.30
C GLU A 104 9.56 23.28 13.22
N VAL A 105 9.82 21.99 12.95
CA VAL A 105 9.27 20.87 13.72
C VAL A 105 10.05 20.66 14.99
N SER A 106 9.43 20.97 16.13
CA SER A 106 10.00 20.81 17.48
C SER A 106 9.85 19.40 18.05
N SER A 107 8.97 18.56 17.51
CA SER A 107 8.74 17.20 17.98
C SER A 107 10.01 16.35 17.94
N LYS A 108 10.19 15.48 18.93
CA LYS A 108 11.26 14.47 18.90
C LYS A 108 11.05 13.54 17.72
N LYS A 109 12.14 13.17 17.06
CA LYS A 109 12.14 12.30 15.88
C LYS A 109 12.89 11.01 16.19
N ILE A 110 12.21 9.88 16.04
CA ILE A 110 12.80 8.54 16.21
C ILE A 110 12.86 7.90 14.83
N VAL A 111 14.06 7.52 14.40
CA VAL A 111 14.27 6.87 13.11
C VAL A 111 14.51 5.39 13.32
N VAL A 112 13.68 4.53 12.72
CA VAL A 112 13.84 3.08 12.76
C VAL A 112 14.50 2.63 11.48
N LEU A 113 15.75 2.22 11.56
CA LEU A 113 16.59 1.78 10.45
C LEU A 113 16.79 0.26 10.48
N GLY A 114 17.24 -0.28 9.37
CA GLY A 114 17.64 -1.69 9.24
C GLY A 114 18.40 -1.90 7.94
N THR A 115 19.22 -2.94 7.93
CA THR A 115 20.17 -3.24 6.85
C THR A 115 19.53 -3.84 5.60
N ASP A 116 18.26 -4.30 5.67
CA ASP A 116 17.59 -4.94 4.54
C ASP A 116 16.07 -4.78 4.63
N CYS A 117 15.35 -5.22 3.59
CA CYS A 117 13.90 -5.33 3.55
C CYS A 117 13.42 -6.45 4.50
N GLY A 118 12.14 -6.39 4.92
CA GLY A 118 11.51 -7.48 5.68
C GLY A 118 12.01 -7.68 7.12
N LEU A 119 12.90 -6.86 7.64
CA LEU A 119 13.48 -7.00 8.99
C LEU A 119 12.54 -6.54 10.14
N GLY A 120 11.34 -6.10 9.82
CA GLY A 120 10.38 -5.67 10.84
C GLY A 120 10.48 -4.19 11.25
N LYS A 121 11.20 -3.33 10.51
CA LYS A 121 11.31 -1.88 10.81
C LYS A 121 9.96 -1.21 11.07
N ARG A 122 9.00 -1.44 10.19
CA ARG A 122 7.64 -0.89 10.32
C ARG A 122 6.93 -1.44 11.56
N THR A 123 7.05 -2.74 11.83
CA THR A 123 6.47 -3.37 13.03
C THR A 123 7.04 -2.75 14.29
N THR A 124 8.36 -2.55 14.34
CA THR A 124 9.03 -1.88 15.46
C THR A 124 8.55 -0.43 15.62
N ALA A 125 8.45 0.34 14.53
CA ALA A 125 7.92 1.71 14.59
C ALA A 125 6.49 1.74 15.12
N LYS A 126 5.62 0.84 14.66
CA LYS A 126 4.25 0.71 15.16
C LYS A 126 4.22 0.39 16.66
N MET A 127 5.02 -0.57 17.13
CA MET A 127 5.10 -0.91 18.55
C MET A 127 5.56 0.26 19.40
N ILE A 128 6.50 1.08 18.90
CA ILE A 128 6.95 2.29 19.59
C ILE A 128 5.80 3.30 19.73
N VAL A 129 5.04 3.53 18.64
CA VAL A 129 3.88 4.45 18.68
C VAL A 129 2.85 3.93 19.69
N GLU A 130 2.46 2.66 19.60
CA GLU A 130 1.50 2.06 20.53
C GLU A 130 1.93 2.17 22.00
N GLU A 131 3.23 2.00 22.28
CA GLU A 131 3.74 2.12 23.64
C GLU A 131 3.78 3.57 24.13
N LEU A 132 4.11 4.52 23.24
CA LEU A 132 4.06 5.95 23.58
C LEU A 132 2.61 6.38 23.87
N GLU A 133 1.65 5.94 23.08
CA GLU A 133 0.22 6.21 23.29
C GLU A 133 -0.28 5.64 24.62
N ARG A 134 0.11 4.41 24.99
CA ARG A 134 -0.22 3.80 26.29
C ARG A 134 0.29 4.64 27.47
N ASN A 135 1.38 5.37 27.26
CA ASN A 135 1.96 6.28 28.24
C ASN A 135 1.47 7.73 28.08
N ASN A 136 0.37 7.96 27.34
CA ASN A 136 -0.22 9.28 27.07
C ASN A 136 0.74 10.26 26.36
N ILE A 137 1.69 9.75 25.60
CA ILE A 137 2.60 10.55 24.77
C ILE A 137 2.06 10.53 23.35
N LYS A 138 1.58 11.68 22.86
CA LYS A 138 1.10 11.81 21.49
C LYS A 138 2.24 11.55 20.51
N SER A 139 2.03 10.61 19.60
CA SER A 139 3.02 10.22 18.61
C SER A 139 2.34 9.84 17.28
N ASP A 140 3.07 10.00 16.20
CA ASP A 140 2.64 9.64 14.85
C ASP A 140 3.72 8.84 14.15
N MET A 141 3.31 7.89 13.32
CA MET A 141 4.22 7.15 12.46
C MET A 141 4.26 7.75 11.06
N ILE A 142 5.44 8.09 10.59
CA ILE A 142 5.66 8.49 9.20
C ILE A 142 6.12 7.28 8.41
N TYR A 143 5.29 6.80 7.49
CA TYR A 143 5.64 5.68 6.63
C TYR A 143 6.44 6.14 5.40
N THR A 144 7.28 5.25 4.87
CA THR A 144 8.11 5.49 3.69
C THR A 144 7.89 4.46 2.58
N GLY A 145 6.81 3.71 2.66
CA GLY A 145 6.50 2.66 1.69
C GLY A 145 5.01 2.33 1.64
N GLN A 146 4.60 1.66 0.58
CA GLN A 146 3.20 1.34 0.26
C GLN A 146 2.42 0.65 1.37
N THR A 147 3.07 -0.19 2.16
CA THR A 147 2.39 -0.94 3.21
C THR A 147 1.92 -0.05 4.36
N GLY A 148 2.63 1.05 4.65
CA GLY A 148 2.18 2.04 5.63
C GLY A 148 0.90 2.74 5.17
N TRP A 149 0.85 3.11 3.90
CA TRP A 149 -0.37 3.64 3.28
C TRP A 149 -1.53 2.64 3.37
N MET A 150 -1.30 1.37 3.00
CA MET A 150 -2.32 0.31 3.06
C MET A 150 -2.82 0.03 4.47
N GLN A 151 -2.03 0.35 5.49
CA GLN A 151 -2.40 0.20 6.90
C GLN A 151 -3.18 1.40 7.46
N GLY A 152 -3.43 2.42 6.64
CA GLY A 152 -4.22 3.58 7.03
C GLY A 152 -3.47 4.60 7.89
N TRP A 153 -2.14 4.65 7.83
CA TRP A 153 -1.39 5.71 8.49
C TRP A 153 -1.54 7.03 7.73
N ASP A 154 -1.78 8.12 8.45
CA ASP A 154 -2.10 9.42 7.86
C ASP A 154 -0.90 10.11 7.23
N PHE A 155 0.31 9.90 7.78
CA PHE A 155 1.50 10.63 7.38
C PHE A 155 2.54 9.73 6.73
N GLY A 156 3.03 10.15 5.57
CA GLY A 156 4.11 9.44 4.90
C GLY A 156 4.11 9.60 3.39
N PHE A 157 4.97 8.84 2.74
CA PHE A 157 5.15 8.84 1.29
C PHE A 157 5.71 7.50 0.81
N ILE A 158 5.68 7.27 -0.49
CA ILE A 158 6.29 6.09 -1.11
C ILE A 158 7.67 6.51 -1.61
N PHE A 159 8.71 6.14 -0.87
CA PHE A 159 10.09 6.58 -1.14
C PHE A 159 10.64 6.05 -2.47
N ASP A 160 10.27 4.83 -2.84
CA ASP A 160 10.71 4.17 -4.08
C ASP A 160 9.76 4.39 -5.27
N SER A 161 8.92 5.41 -5.20
CA SER A 161 8.22 5.94 -6.37
C SER A 161 9.22 6.62 -7.31
N THR A 162 9.02 6.46 -8.61
CA THR A 162 9.92 7.00 -9.66
C THR A 162 10.01 8.54 -9.63
N LEU A 163 9.00 9.20 -9.14
CA LEU A 163 8.97 10.66 -8.98
C LEU A 163 8.15 11.02 -7.74
N ASN A 164 8.74 11.70 -6.79
CA ASN A 164 8.10 12.18 -5.57
C ASN A 164 8.69 13.53 -5.15
N ASP A 165 8.16 14.12 -4.07
CA ASP A 165 8.61 15.43 -3.61
C ASP A 165 10.12 15.48 -3.29
N LEU A 166 10.72 14.34 -2.88
CA LEU A 166 12.16 14.26 -2.62
C LEU A 166 13.01 14.24 -3.90
N SER A 167 12.47 13.83 -5.04
CA SER A 167 13.21 13.83 -6.31
C SER A 167 13.40 15.23 -6.91
N LEU A 168 12.88 16.27 -6.27
CA LEU A 168 13.01 17.69 -6.65
C LEU A 168 14.05 18.45 -5.82
N ILE A 169 14.77 17.76 -4.92
CA ILE A 169 15.80 18.37 -4.07
C ILE A 169 17.13 18.49 -4.80
#